data_bf4ecea9bd8d487ea1ba813b64a65c0a
#
_entry.id   bf4ecea9bd8d487ea1ba813b64a65c0a
#
_cell.length_a   1.000
_cell.length_b   1.000
_cell.length_c   1.000
_cell.angle_alpha   90.00
_cell.angle_beta   90.00
_cell.angle_gamma   90.00
#
_symmetry.space_group_name_H-M   'P 1'
#
loop_
_entity.id
_entity.type
_entity.pdbx_description
1 polymer ?
#
loop_
_entity_poly.entity_id
_entity_poly.type
_entity_poly.pdbx_seq_one_letter_code
_entity_poly.pdbx_strand_id
1 'polypeptide(L)'
;MSRTGFIQSKVGGLPRPFWVLFGGTFVNRLGTMVEPFIGIYLTQARGVSLATTGLVMTMFGLGSLLSQPVAGWLTDRLGRRITLTGGMVATAVTMIVLGYTTSVPGLVVGMLVLGIVVDAYRPASQAIVADLVSPEDRPRAFGLLFWAINLGFSVAMVAGGWLAHSGFTVLFWVDAVTCLIFGLLVWRAIPETRPAREDAQPGRFADVLRDRLMLAFVVGNLVYSLVYLQGYTTLPLAMTGQGLPTSAYGMAMAVNGLLIVVVQPLTNAWLARFDSSRVLAAGFALVGVGFAVTSLASSAAGHAAAVAVWTLGEVLTAGIPGAIVAALAPPHLRGRYSGLYGLSWSAGTLLAPLVGTRLLAAAPGLVWPLFGAFGLLAAVGQLLIGRAIRRRSAQTA
;
A
#
# COMPACT_ATOMS: atom_id res chain seq x y z
N MET A 1 -28.66 20.83 -8.08
CA MET A 1 -27.48 21.31 -7.34
C MET A 1 -26.50 21.89 -8.36
N SER A 2 -26.06 23.14 -8.18
CA SER A 2 -25.06 23.74 -9.08
C SER A 2 -23.72 23.01 -8.93
N ARG A 3 -22.92 22.91 -10.01
CA ARG A 3 -21.58 22.31 -9.99
C ARG A 3 -20.67 22.90 -8.88
N THR A 4 -20.82 24.18 -8.58
CA THR A 4 -20.14 24.89 -7.49
C THR A 4 -20.54 24.38 -6.10
N GLY A 5 -21.80 24.04 -5.86
CA GLY A 5 -22.26 23.50 -4.59
C GLY A 5 -21.75 22.08 -4.32
N PHE A 6 -21.60 21.25 -5.37
CA PHE A 6 -21.06 19.90 -5.25
C PHE A 6 -19.56 19.90 -4.89
N ILE A 7 -18.77 20.77 -5.52
CA ILE A 7 -17.34 20.91 -5.21
C ILE A 7 -17.14 21.50 -3.80
N GLN A 8 -17.89 22.54 -3.42
CA GLN A 8 -17.82 23.13 -2.09
C GLN A 8 -18.20 22.14 -0.98
N SER A 9 -19.18 21.26 -1.18
CA SER A 9 -19.53 20.23 -0.21
C SER A 9 -18.44 19.14 -0.06
N LYS A 10 -17.63 18.94 -1.08
CA LYS A 10 -16.52 17.96 -1.06
C LYS A 10 -15.20 18.53 -0.52
N VAL A 11 -14.95 19.83 -0.71
CA VAL A 11 -13.66 20.48 -0.43
C VAL A 11 -13.75 21.52 0.69
N GLY A 12 -14.94 22.14 0.93
CA GLY A 12 -15.12 23.18 1.96
C GLY A 12 -15.08 22.65 3.38
N GLY A 13 -14.70 23.49 4.34
CA GLY A 13 -14.80 23.21 5.80
C GLY A 13 -13.62 22.45 6.43
N LEU A 14 -12.68 21.90 5.66
CA LEU A 14 -11.50 21.26 6.22
C LEU A 14 -10.43 22.29 6.63
N PRO A 15 -9.71 22.07 7.76
CA PRO A 15 -8.75 23.04 8.28
C PRO A 15 -7.51 23.18 7.37
N ARG A 16 -6.88 24.38 7.38
CA ARG A 16 -5.67 24.64 6.59
C ARG A 16 -4.55 23.60 6.76
N PRO A 17 -4.21 23.11 7.98
CA PRO A 17 -3.20 22.08 8.13
C PRO A 17 -3.52 20.77 7.41
N PHE A 18 -4.81 20.41 7.27
CA PHE A 18 -5.20 19.28 6.45
C PHE A 18 -4.80 19.44 4.98
N TRP A 19 -5.01 20.65 4.41
CA TRP A 19 -4.63 20.92 3.01
C TRP A 19 -3.12 20.91 2.79
N VAL A 20 -2.34 21.28 3.81
CA VAL A 20 -0.88 21.12 3.78
C VAL A 20 -0.49 19.64 3.78
N LEU A 21 -1.13 18.84 4.63
CA LEU A 21 -0.93 17.39 4.67
C LEU A 21 -1.32 16.74 3.33
N PHE A 22 -2.46 17.14 2.75
CA PHE A 22 -2.93 16.68 1.45
C PHE A 22 -1.93 17.01 0.33
N GLY A 23 -1.53 18.28 0.21
CA GLY A 23 -0.57 18.74 -0.80
C GLY A 23 0.80 18.09 -0.63
N GLY A 24 1.29 17.97 0.61
CA GLY A 24 2.53 17.29 0.94
C GLY A 24 2.50 15.80 0.60
N THR A 25 1.40 15.13 0.92
CA THR A 25 1.17 13.73 0.54
C THR A 25 1.17 13.57 -0.98
N PHE A 26 0.47 14.44 -1.70
CA PHE A 26 0.44 14.40 -3.17
C PHE A 26 1.84 14.57 -3.77
N VAL A 27 2.61 15.59 -3.32
CA VAL A 27 3.99 15.83 -3.77
C VAL A 27 4.88 14.63 -3.45
N ASN A 28 4.79 14.06 -2.27
CA ASN A 28 5.55 12.87 -1.90
C ASN A 28 5.21 11.70 -2.82
N ARG A 29 3.93 11.49 -3.15
CA ARG A 29 3.50 10.42 -4.04
C ARG A 29 3.93 10.61 -5.50
N LEU A 30 4.08 11.85 -5.96
CA LEU A 30 4.68 12.14 -7.26
C LEU A 30 6.14 11.67 -7.36
N GLY A 31 6.85 11.59 -6.23
CA GLY A 31 8.22 11.11 -6.15
C GLY A 31 8.36 9.62 -5.86
N THR A 32 7.31 8.91 -5.46
CA THR A 32 7.38 7.48 -5.10
C THR A 32 7.66 6.62 -6.33
N MET A 33 8.91 6.62 -6.77
CA MET A 33 9.37 5.92 -7.97
C MET A 33 10.31 4.76 -7.65
N VAL A 34 11.07 4.85 -6.55
CA VAL A 34 12.10 3.85 -6.24
C VAL A 34 11.47 2.49 -5.94
N GLU A 35 10.48 2.43 -5.06
CA GLU A 35 9.88 1.17 -4.60
C GLU A 35 9.32 0.32 -5.76
N PRO A 36 8.51 0.84 -6.69
CA PRO A 36 8.00 0.06 -7.82
C PRO A 36 9.06 -0.35 -8.85
N PHE A 37 10.13 0.42 -8.99
CA PHE A 37 11.17 0.18 -9.99
C PHE A 37 12.43 -0.48 -9.40
N ILE A 38 12.48 -0.76 -8.09
CA ILE A 38 13.67 -1.29 -7.41
C ILE A 38 14.10 -2.64 -7.97
N GLY A 39 13.16 -3.53 -8.32
CA GLY A 39 13.47 -4.82 -8.94
C GLY A 39 14.18 -4.67 -10.28
N ILE A 40 13.72 -3.74 -11.13
CA ILE A 40 14.35 -3.43 -12.43
C ILE A 40 15.74 -2.81 -12.19
N TYR A 41 15.86 -1.87 -11.25
CA TYR A 41 17.14 -1.28 -10.87
C TYR A 41 18.17 -2.35 -10.45
N LEU A 42 17.77 -3.28 -9.59
CA LEU A 42 18.66 -4.34 -9.10
C LEU A 42 19.11 -5.27 -10.22
N THR A 43 18.21 -5.65 -11.12
CA THR A 43 18.51 -6.59 -12.20
C THR A 43 19.23 -5.90 -13.37
N GLN A 44 18.76 -4.76 -13.85
CA GLN A 44 19.29 -4.12 -15.06
C GLN A 44 20.48 -3.20 -14.78
N ALA A 45 20.42 -2.37 -13.72
CA ALA A 45 21.48 -1.41 -13.43
C ALA A 45 22.59 -1.98 -12.53
N ARG A 46 22.27 -2.97 -11.69
CA ARG A 46 23.22 -3.59 -10.76
C ARG A 46 23.62 -5.02 -11.14
N GLY A 47 22.99 -5.61 -12.15
CA GLY A 47 23.30 -6.96 -12.62
C GLY A 47 23.03 -8.07 -11.59
N VAL A 48 22.16 -7.80 -10.60
CA VAL A 48 21.84 -8.73 -9.51
C VAL A 48 20.91 -9.82 -10.04
N SER A 49 21.14 -11.08 -9.66
CA SER A 49 20.28 -12.20 -10.07
C SER A 49 18.86 -12.06 -9.51
N LEU A 50 17.86 -12.67 -10.17
CA LEU A 50 16.46 -12.64 -9.71
C LEU A 50 16.31 -13.15 -8.29
N ALA A 51 17.01 -14.23 -7.91
CA ALA A 51 16.96 -14.79 -6.56
C ALA A 51 17.51 -13.80 -5.50
N THR A 52 18.64 -13.15 -5.80
CA THR A 52 19.24 -12.14 -4.92
C THR A 52 18.39 -10.86 -4.88
N THR A 53 17.80 -10.45 -6.00
CA THR A 53 16.84 -9.33 -6.06
C THR A 53 15.65 -9.59 -5.14
N GLY A 54 15.08 -10.79 -5.20
CA GLY A 54 14.00 -11.17 -4.28
C GLY A 54 14.41 -11.09 -2.81
N LEU A 55 15.62 -11.54 -2.46
CA LEU A 55 16.15 -11.42 -1.10
C LEU A 55 16.30 -9.95 -0.66
N VAL A 56 16.89 -9.11 -1.51
CA VAL A 56 17.06 -7.66 -1.22
C VAL A 56 15.71 -6.99 -1.03
N MET A 57 14.72 -7.27 -1.89
CA MET A 57 13.37 -6.72 -1.74
C MET A 57 12.65 -7.26 -0.49
N THR A 58 12.92 -8.51 -0.10
CA THR A 58 12.39 -9.10 1.15
C THR A 58 12.86 -8.33 2.38
N MET A 59 14.06 -7.77 2.38
CA MET A 59 14.56 -6.96 3.50
C MET A 59 13.75 -5.68 3.68
N PHE A 60 13.25 -5.09 2.60
CA PHE A 60 12.29 -3.98 2.70
C PHE A 60 11.02 -4.40 3.46
N GLY A 61 10.44 -5.56 3.12
CA GLY A 61 9.29 -6.11 3.83
C GLY A 61 9.57 -6.39 5.32
N LEU A 62 10.76 -6.90 5.64
CA LEU A 62 11.19 -7.09 7.03
C LEU A 62 11.29 -5.74 7.77
N GLY A 63 11.88 -4.73 7.13
CA GLY A 63 11.96 -3.38 7.67
C GLY A 63 10.57 -2.77 7.92
N SER A 64 9.65 -2.90 6.96
CA SER A 64 8.26 -2.44 7.08
C SER A 64 7.51 -3.13 8.24
N LEU A 65 7.76 -4.44 8.45
CA LEU A 65 7.21 -5.17 9.60
C LEU A 65 7.70 -4.59 10.93
N LEU A 66 8.99 -4.27 11.03
CA LEU A 66 9.59 -3.66 12.22
C LEU A 66 9.18 -2.20 12.40
N SER A 67 8.87 -1.50 11.33
CA SER A 67 8.48 -0.09 11.33
C SER A 67 7.20 0.18 12.12
N GLN A 68 6.19 -0.67 12.00
CA GLN A 68 4.85 -0.41 12.54
C GLN A 68 4.84 -0.15 14.06
N PRO A 69 5.41 -1.03 14.92
CA PRO A 69 5.45 -0.77 16.36
C PRO A 69 6.36 0.41 16.72
N VAL A 70 7.49 0.58 16.01
CA VAL A 70 8.45 1.67 16.26
C VAL A 70 7.82 3.02 15.90
N ALA A 71 7.20 3.14 14.75
CA ALA A 71 6.54 4.36 14.28
C ALA A 71 5.36 4.77 15.17
N GLY A 72 4.54 3.81 15.60
CA GLY A 72 3.47 4.06 16.56
C GLY A 72 4.01 4.61 17.87
N TRP A 73 5.02 3.95 18.46
CA TRP A 73 5.66 4.39 19.68
C TRP A 73 6.32 5.78 19.57
N LEU A 74 7.01 6.06 18.44
CA LEU A 74 7.59 7.38 18.18
C LEU A 74 6.50 8.45 18.05
N THR A 75 5.40 8.16 17.35
CA THR A 75 4.27 9.08 17.18
C THR A 75 3.67 9.47 18.52
N ASP A 76 3.56 8.52 19.46
CA ASP A 76 3.00 8.78 20.79
C ASP A 76 4.00 9.49 21.71
N ARG A 77 5.31 9.18 21.61
CA ARG A 77 6.34 9.76 22.49
C ARG A 77 6.87 11.11 22.02
N LEU A 78 7.25 11.21 20.75
CA LEU A 78 7.88 12.40 20.18
C LEU A 78 6.86 13.39 19.62
N GLY A 79 5.66 12.90 19.27
CA GLY A 79 4.60 13.67 18.65
C GLY A 79 4.49 13.40 17.14
N ARG A 80 3.38 13.87 16.56
CA ARG A 80 2.99 13.58 15.19
C ARG A 80 3.88 14.27 14.18
N ARG A 81 4.12 15.57 14.40
CA ARG A 81 4.93 16.40 13.51
C ARG A 81 6.38 15.93 13.44
N ILE A 82 6.99 15.65 14.60
CA ILE A 82 8.39 15.21 14.70
C ILE A 82 8.56 13.85 14.04
N THR A 83 7.67 12.90 14.30
CA THR A 83 7.74 11.54 13.73
C THR A 83 7.59 11.55 12.23
N LEU A 84 6.60 12.31 11.69
CA LEU A 84 6.41 12.41 10.24
C LEU A 84 7.63 13.06 9.58
N THR A 85 8.05 14.23 10.07
CA THR A 85 9.19 14.96 9.48
C THR A 85 10.48 14.16 9.56
N GLY A 86 10.77 13.57 10.74
CA GLY A 86 11.96 12.72 10.93
C GLY A 86 11.95 11.49 10.02
N GLY A 87 10.80 10.83 9.87
CA GLY A 87 10.62 9.71 8.94
C GLY A 87 10.91 10.12 7.50
N MET A 88 10.37 11.26 7.04
CA MET A 88 10.62 11.77 5.68
C MET A 88 12.08 12.12 5.43
N VAL A 89 12.76 12.77 6.41
CA VAL A 89 14.20 13.07 6.30
C VAL A 89 15.02 11.78 6.27
N ALA A 90 14.73 10.82 7.16
CA ALA A 90 15.42 9.55 7.18
C ALA A 90 15.23 8.76 5.88
N THR A 91 14.00 8.77 5.31
CA THR A 91 13.70 8.18 4.00
C THR A 91 14.55 8.85 2.91
N ALA A 92 14.58 10.18 2.85
CA ALA A 92 15.36 10.90 1.85
C ALA A 92 16.86 10.58 1.90
N VAL A 93 17.44 10.54 3.09
CA VAL A 93 18.84 10.16 3.28
C VAL A 93 19.07 8.72 2.83
N THR A 94 18.18 7.79 3.20
CA THR A 94 18.31 6.38 2.83
C THR A 94 18.19 6.19 1.32
N MET A 95 17.28 6.93 0.63
CA MET A 95 17.15 6.91 -0.81
C MET A 95 18.44 7.36 -1.50
N ILE A 96 19.05 8.46 -1.06
CA ILE A 96 20.32 8.94 -1.62
C ILE A 96 21.42 7.89 -1.42
N VAL A 97 21.57 7.35 -0.22
CA VAL A 97 22.56 6.31 0.08
C VAL A 97 22.37 5.08 -0.82
N LEU A 98 21.13 4.60 -0.95
CA LEU A 98 20.80 3.44 -1.81
C LEU A 98 21.13 3.71 -3.27
N GLY A 99 20.86 4.92 -3.79
CA GLY A 99 21.12 5.28 -5.19
C GLY A 99 22.61 5.14 -5.58
N TYR A 100 23.51 5.29 -4.61
CA TYR A 100 24.97 5.16 -4.80
C TYR A 100 25.54 3.83 -4.29
N THR A 101 24.75 3.03 -3.58
CA THR A 101 25.20 1.73 -3.07
C THR A 101 25.34 0.71 -4.20
N THR A 102 26.53 0.08 -4.29
CA THR A 102 26.85 -0.91 -5.36
C THR A 102 26.98 -2.33 -4.82
N SER A 103 27.32 -2.51 -3.54
CA SER A 103 27.52 -3.83 -2.95
C SER A 103 26.19 -4.48 -2.54
N VAL A 104 26.04 -5.78 -2.79
CA VAL A 104 24.84 -6.52 -2.38
C VAL A 104 24.57 -6.42 -0.88
N PRO A 105 25.57 -6.58 0.04
CA PRO A 105 25.33 -6.38 1.46
C PRO A 105 24.83 -4.97 1.80
N GLY A 106 25.36 -3.94 1.13
CA GLY A 106 24.91 -2.56 1.31
C GLY A 106 23.45 -2.38 0.85
N LEU A 107 23.07 -2.98 -0.27
CA LEU A 107 21.68 -2.97 -0.78
C LEU A 107 20.72 -3.68 0.19
N VAL A 108 21.13 -4.83 0.76
CA VAL A 108 20.37 -5.59 1.77
C VAL A 108 20.09 -4.72 3.00
N VAL A 109 21.15 -4.10 3.57
CA VAL A 109 21.02 -3.22 4.74
C VAL A 109 20.21 -1.96 4.40
N GLY A 110 20.49 -1.34 3.26
CA GLY A 110 19.80 -0.13 2.81
C GLY A 110 18.28 -0.38 2.61
N MET A 111 17.90 -1.52 2.03
CA MET A 111 16.47 -1.88 1.87
C MET A 111 15.80 -2.19 3.19
N LEU A 112 16.50 -2.83 4.14
CA LEU A 112 15.98 -3.02 5.50
C LEU A 112 15.72 -1.66 6.17
N VAL A 113 16.70 -0.75 6.14
CA VAL A 113 16.56 0.60 6.70
C VAL A 113 15.45 1.36 6.00
N LEU A 114 15.36 1.30 4.66
CA LEU A 114 14.30 1.93 3.90
C LEU A 114 12.92 1.45 4.36
N GLY A 115 12.73 0.14 4.51
CA GLY A 115 11.48 -0.43 5.02
C GLY A 115 11.12 0.07 6.41
N ILE A 116 12.11 0.28 7.29
CA ILE A 116 11.87 0.82 8.63
C ILE A 116 11.39 2.28 8.58
N VAL A 117 11.99 3.11 7.73
CA VAL A 117 11.77 4.56 7.78
C VAL A 117 10.64 5.03 6.87
N VAL A 118 10.43 4.37 5.72
CA VAL A 118 9.47 4.84 4.71
C VAL A 118 8.02 4.81 5.18
N ASP A 119 7.65 3.82 5.98
CA ASP A 119 6.28 3.67 6.49
C ASP A 119 6.04 4.38 7.84
N ALA A 120 7.09 4.94 8.46
CA ALA A 120 6.99 5.62 9.75
C ALA A 120 6.06 6.84 9.72
N TYR A 121 5.88 7.47 8.56
CA TYR A 121 4.97 8.62 8.42
C TYR A 121 3.48 8.24 8.51
N ARG A 122 3.09 7.00 8.19
CA ARG A 122 1.68 6.58 8.07
C ARG A 122 0.89 6.74 9.37
N PRO A 123 1.36 6.21 10.53
CA PRO A 123 0.65 6.40 11.79
C PRO A 123 0.54 7.88 12.18
N ALA A 124 1.62 8.66 11.98
CA ALA A 124 1.64 10.07 12.27
C ALA A 124 0.65 10.86 11.39
N SER A 125 0.60 10.57 10.08
CA SER A 125 -0.35 11.17 9.14
C SER A 125 -1.80 10.88 9.51
N GLN A 126 -2.11 9.63 9.87
CA GLN A 126 -3.45 9.23 10.31
C GLN A 126 -3.85 9.92 11.61
N ALA A 127 -2.93 10.02 12.56
CA ALA A 127 -3.15 10.72 13.82
C ALA A 127 -3.39 12.23 13.61
N ILE A 128 -2.61 12.90 12.73
CA ILE A 128 -2.83 14.31 12.38
C ILE A 128 -4.24 14.53 11.83
N VAL A 129 -4.73 13.66 10.94
CA VAL A 129 -6.10 13.77 10.43
C VAL A 129 -7.12 13.60 11.56
N ALA A 130 -6.92 12.59 12.42
CA ALA A 130 -7.82 12.34 13.53
C ALA A 130 -7.85 13.50 14.55
N ASP A 131 -6.70 14.17 14.76
CA ASP A 131 -6.58 15.28 15.71
C ASP A 131 -7.12 16.61 15.16
N LEU A 132 -7.00 16.85 13.84
CA LEU A 132 -7.33 18.13 13.20
C LEU A 132 -8.72 18.18 12.57
N VAL A 133 -9.30 17.02 12.23
CA VAL A 133 -10.56 16.94 11.48
C VAL A 133 -11.67 16.40 12.39
N SER A 134 -12.85 17.04 12.34
CA SER A 134 -14.03 16.59 13.09
C SER A 134 -14.38 15.14 12.75
N PRO A 135 -14.90 14.34 13.71
CA PRO A 135 -15.24 12.93 13.47
C PRO A 135 -16.11 12.70 12.24
N GLU A 136 -17.07 13.62 11.99
CA GLU A 136 -18.01 13.55 10.87
C GLU A 136 -17.31 13.71 9.50
N ASP A 137 -16.24 14.53 9.46
CA ASP A 137 -15.50 14.85 8.24
C ASP A 137 -14.29 13.91 7.98
N ARG A 138 -13.89 13.10 8.97
CA ARG A 138 -12.75 12.18 8.82
C ARG A 138 -12.85 11.23 7.62
N PRO A 139 -14.01 10.59 7.34
CA PRO A 139 -14.15 9.74 6.16
C PRO A 139 -13.87 10.49 4.86
N ARG A 140 -14.31 11.75 4.77
CA ARG A 140 -14.05 12.64 3.62
C ARG A 140 -12.57 12.98 3.50
N ALA A 141 -11.93 13.33 4.63
CA ALA A 141 -10.50 13.66 4.66
C ALA A 141 -9.63 12.48 4.24
N PHE A 142 -9.89 11.28 4.77
CA PHE A 142 -9.18 10.06 4.35
C PHE A 142 -9.44 9.72 2.89
N GLY A 143 -10.66 9.92 2.38
CA GLY A 143 -10.97 9.74 0.97
C GLY A 143 -10.18 10.68 0.05
N LEU A 144 -10.02 11.94 0.44
CA LEU A 144 -9.19 12.91 -0.30
C LEU A 144 -7.72 12.51 -0.29
N LEU A 145 -7.17 12.12 0.86
CA LEU A 145 -5.78 11.63 0.96
C LEU A 145 -5.56 10.40 0.08
N PHE A 146 -6.50 9.44 0.10
CA PHE A 146 -6.43 8.26 -0.74
C PHE A 146 -6.42 8.62 -2.24
N TRP A 147 -7.24 9.62 -2.63
CA TRP A 147 -7.26 10.14 -3.99
C TRP A 147 -5.92 10.79 -4.36
N ALA A 148 -5.35 11.62 -3.48
CA ALA A 148 -4.02 12.22 -3.68
C ALA A 148 -2.92 11.18 -3.84
N ILE A 149 -2.97 10.09 -3.04
CA ILE A 149 -2.02 8.98 -3.10
C ILE A 149 -2.08 8.30 -4.48
N ASN A 150 -3.26 7.92 -4.95
CA ASN A 150 -3.40 7.17 -6.20
C ASN A 150 -3.13 8.04 -7.44
N LEU A 151 -3.56 9.30 -7.43
CA LEU A 151 -3.25 10.23 -8.52
C LEU A 151 -1.75 10.51 -8.59
N GLY A 152 -1.11 10.81 -7.44
CA GLY A 152 0.33 11.04 -7.37
C GLY A 152 1.12 9.81 -7.82
N PHE A 153 0.70 8.62 -7.36
CA PHE A 153 1.28 7.34 -7.78
C PHE A 153 1.16 7.12 -9.31
N SER A 154 -0.01 7.39 -9.90
CA SER A 154 -0.19 7.23 -11.37
C SER A 154 0.79 8.09 -12.15
N VAL A 155 0.98 9.34 -11.75
CA VAL A 155 1.94 10.26 -12.37
C VAL A 155 3.37 9.76 -12.15
N ALA A 156 3.70 9.32 -10.92
CA ALA A 156 5.01 8.78 -10.57
C ALA A 156 5.37 7.55 -11.42
N MET A 157 4.41 6.67 -11.68
CA MET A 157 4.63 5.46 -12.50
C MET A 157 4.99 5.81 -13.94
N VAL A 158 4.27 6.75 -14.57
CA VAL A 158 4.60 7.24 -15.91
C VAL A 158 5.98 7.91 -15.91
N ALA A 159 6.16 8.89 -15.02
CA ALA A 159 7.41 9.67 -14.95
C ALA A 159 8.61 8.78 -14.62
N GLY A 160 8.49 7.86 -13.65
CA GLY A 160 9.56 6.94 -13.27
C GLY A 160 9.94 5.98 -14.38
N GLY A 161 8.96 5.46 -15.13
CA GLY A 161 9.21 4.62 -16.31
C GLY A 161 10.00 5.32 -17.40
N TRP A 162 9.78 6.62 -17.60
CA TRP A 162 10.54 7.43 -18.57
C TRP A 162 11.89 7.90 -18.02
N LEU A 163 11.92 8.39 -16.78
CA LEU A 163 13.16 8.87 -16.14
C LEU A 163 14.21 7.76 -15.96
N ALA A 164 13.78 6.51 -15.80
CA ALA A 164 14.69 5.37 -15.72
C ALA A 164 15.61 5.24 -16.95
N HIS A 165 15.20 5.74 -18.14
CA HIS A 165 16.05 5.78 -19.34
C HIS A 165 17.25 6.74 -19.20
N SER A 166 17.11 7.79 -18.38
CA SER A 166 18.21 8.73 -18.07
C SER A 166 19.12 8.23 -16.94
N GLY A 167 18.81 7.06 -16.39
CA GLY A 167 19.52 6.43 -15.30
C GLY A 167 18.70 6.37 -14.00
N PHE A 168 18.75 5.23 -13.33
CA PHE A 168 17.96 4.98 -12.13
C PHE A 168 18.28 5.91 -10.95
N THR A 169 19.50 6.47 -10.88
CA THR A 169 19.89 7.38 -9.81
C THR A 169 18.97 8.61 -9.72
N VAL A 170 18.41 9.06 -10.85
CA VAL A 170 17.45 10.18 -10.88
C VAL A 170 16.19 9.85 -10.08
N LEU A 171 15.70 8.60 -10.11
CA LEU A 171 14.53 8.18 -9.35
C LEU A 171 14.77 8.34 -7.85
N PHE A 172 15.95 7.96 -7.36
CA PHE A 172 16.32 8.12 -5.95
C PHE A 172 16.37 9.59 -5.53
N TRP A 173 16.90 10.46 -6.38
CA TRP A 173 16.93 11.91 -6.10
C TRP A 173 15.55 12.53 -6.09
N VAL A 174 14.68 12.19 -7.05
CA VAL A 174 13.30 12.71 -7.10
C VAL A 174 12.54 12.28 -5.86
N ASP A 175 12.64 11.02 -5.47
CA ASP A 175 11.98 10.47 -4.27
C ASP A 175 12.52 11.16 -3.00
N ALA A 176 13.83 11.31 -2.87
CA ALA A 176 14.45 12.00 -1.74
C ALA A 176 14.00 13.46 -1.64
N VAL A 177 13.99 14.20 -2.74
CA VAL A 177 13.58 15.63 -2.77
C VAL A 177 12.11 15.78 -2.39
N THR A 178 11.22 14.95 -2.92
CA THR A 178 9.80 15.01 -2.59
C THR A 178 9.51 14.62 -1.14
N CYS A 179 10.27 13.66 -0.56
CA CYS A 179 10.23 13.37 0.87
C CYS A 179 10.67 14.59 1.71
N LEU A 180 11.75 15.27 1.35
CA LEU A 180 12.20 16.48 2.04
C LEU A 180 11.21 17.62 1.95
N ILE A 181 10.61 17.85 0.75
CA ILE A 181 9.56 18.85 0.57
C ILE A 181 8.38 18.54 1.49
N PHE A 182 7.91 17.30 1.52
CA PHE A 182 6.79 16.90 2.39
C PHE A 182 7.14 17.09 3.86
N GLY A 183 8.30 16.63 4.31
CA GLY A 183 8.76 16.83 5.68
C GLY A 183 8.85 18.30 6.06
N LEU A 184 9.38 19.17 5.18
CA LEU A 184 9.48 20.61 5.41
C LEU A 184 8.10 21.28 5.47
N LEU A 185 7.18 20.93 4.60
CA LEU A 185 5.80 21.45 4.61
C LEU A 185 5.12 21.11 5.94
N VAL A 186 5.22 19.86 6.39
CA VAL A 186 4.65 19.44 7.67
C VAL A 186 5.32 20.18 8.83
N TRP A 187 6.63 20.27 8.84
CA TRP A 187 7.37 20.97 9.89
C TRP A 187 6.98 22.45 10.03
N ARG A 188 6.78 23.14 8.91
CA ARG A 188 6.48 24.58 8.86
C ARG A 188 5.01 24.91 9.15
N ALA A 189 4.08 24.08 8.72
CA ALA A 189 2.68 24.48 8.60
C ALA A 189 1.70 23.61 9.41
N ILE A 190 2.14 22.48 9.97
CA ILE A 190 1.29 21.63 10.83
C ILE A 190 1.73 21.82 12.29
N PRO A 191 0.80 22.20 13.20
CA PRO A 191 1.13 22.28 14.62
C PRO A 191 1.36 20.88 15.18
N GLU A 192 2.11 20.78 16.29
CA GLU A 192 2.18 19.51 17.03
C GLU A 192 0.84 19.24 17.72
N THR A 193 0.25 18.07 17.42
CA THR A 193 -1.10 17.70 17.87
C THR A 193 -1.11 16.60 18.93
N ARG A 194 0.01 16.39 19.61
CA ARG A 194 0.14 15.35 20.64
C ARG A 194 -0.93 15.48 21.71
N PRO A 195 -1.88 14.51 21.86
CA PRO A 195 -2.85 14.54 22.93
C PRO A 195 -2.21 14.28 24.30
N ALA A 196 -2.86 14.75 25.35
CA ALA A 196 -2.56 14.30 26.70
C ALA A 196 -2.75 12.79 26.77
N ARG A 197 -1.83 12.11 27.45
CA ARG A 197 -1.77 10.64 27.55
C ARG A 197 -3.09 10.11 28.13
N GLU A 198 -3.90 9.44 27.29
CA GLU A 198 -5.00 8.61 27.79
C GLU A 198 -4.41 7.26 28.22
N ASP A 199 -4.77 6.79 29.39
CA ASP A 199 -4.40 5.47 29.89
C ASP A 199 -5.09 4.40 29.03
N ALA A 200 -4.34 3.83 28.09
CA ALA A 200 -4.83 2.75 27.27
C ALA A 200 -5.11 1.51 28.14
N GLN A 201 -6.35 1.04 28.16
CA GLN A 201 -6.71 -0.19 28.89
C GLN A 201 -5.87 -1.38 28.39
N PRO A 202 -5.26 -2.15 29.30
CA PRO A 202 -4.39 -3.27 28.95
C PRO A 202 -5.21 -4.50 28.56
N GLY A 203 -5.54 -4.67 27.29
CA GLY A 203 -5.95 -5.98 26.78
C GLY A 203 -4.70 -6.81 26.39
N ARG A 204 -4.78 -8.12 26.23
CA ARG A 204 -3.65 -8.97 25.81
C ARG A 204 -3.71 -9.28 24.31
N PHE A 205 -2.59 -9.21 23.60
CA PHE A 205 -2.52 -9.60 22.17
C PHE A 205 -2.90 -11.08 21.98
N ALA A 206 -2.62 -11.92 22.99
CA ALA A 206 -3.00 -13.32 23.02
C ALA A 206 -4.52 -13.57 22.87
N ASP A 207 -5.36 -12.61 23.28
CA ASP A 207 -6.81 -12.75 23.17
C ASP A 207 -7.28 -12.66 21.71
N VAL A 208 -6.59 -11.85 20.91
CA VAL A 208 -6.84 -11.73 19.45
C VAL A 208 -6.43 -13.00 18.72
N LEU A 209 -5.31 -13.61 19.13
CA LEU A 209 -4.82 -14.88 18.55
C LEU A 209 -5.69 -16.10 18.87
N ARG A 210 -6.62 -15.99 19.82
CA ARG A 210 -7.63 -17.03 20.11
C ARG A 210 -8.88 -16.91 19.25
N ASP A 211 -9.08 -15.78 18.60
CA ASP A 211 -10.24 -15.56 17.73
C ASP A 211 -10.05 -16.24 16.35
N ARG A 212 -10.58 -17.45 16.23
CA ARG A 212 -10.45 -18.26 15.02
C ARG A 212 -11.02 -17.57 13.77
N LEU A 213 -12.10 -16.77 13.92
CA LEU A 213 -12.71 -16.09 12.79
C LEU A 213 -11.80 -14.96 12.30
N MET A 214 -11.23 -14.19 13.22
CA MET A 214 -10.25 -13.17 12.90
C MET A 214 -8.99 -13.76 12.26
N LEU A 215 -8.49 -14.87 12.79
CA LEU A 215 -7.33 -15.56 12.20
C LEU A 215 -7.61 -16.07 10.78
N ALA A 216 -8.77 -16.67 10.54
CA ALA A 216 -9.16 -17.11 9.18
C ALA A 216 -9.25 -15.92 8.21
N PHE A 217 -9.81 -14.78 8.66
CA PHE A 217 -9.84 -13.55 7.87
C PHE A 217 -8.43 -13.02 7.55
N VAL A 218 -7.55 -12.98 8.53
CA VAL A 218 -6.14 -12.53 8.38
C VAL A 218 -5.36 -13.41 7.43
N VAL A 219 -5.54 -14.75 7.51
CA VAL A 219 -4.91 -15.69 6.56
C VAL A 219 -5.41 -15.45 5.14
N GLY A 220 -6.73 -15.27 4.94
CA GLY A 220 -7.29 -14.93 3.63
C GLY A 220 -6.71 -13.61 3.08
N ASN A 221 -6.58 -12.60 3.94
CA ASN A 221 -5.97 -11.32 3.57
C ASN A 221 -4.47 -11.44 3.28
N LEU A 222 -3.73 -12.29 4.00
CA LEU A 222 -2.32 -12.58 3.70
C LEU A 222 -2.17 -13.18 2.30
N VAL A 223 -3.01 -14.16 1.94
CA VAL A 223 -3.01 -14.76 0.60
C VAL A 223 -3.32 -13.69 -0.46
N TYR A 224 -4.33 -12.86 -0.21
CA TYR A 224 -4.67 -11.74 -1.10
C TYR A 224 -3.50 -10.76 -1.25
N SER A 225 -2.87 -10.32 -0.15
CA SER A 225 -1.75 -9.37 -0.21
C SER A 225 -0.54 -9.95 -0.93
N LEU A 226 -0.28 -11.26 -0.77
CA LEU A 226 0.76 -11.97 -1.50
C LEU A 226 0.53 -11.93 -3.02
N VAL A 227 -0.72 -12.09 -3.47
CA VAL A 227 -1.09 -11.98 -4.88
C VAL A 227 -0.98 -10.54 -5.36
N TYR A 228 -1.60 -9.60 -4.66
CA TYR A 228 -1.63 -8.18 -5.01
C TYR A 228 -0.24 -7.59 -5.19
N LEU A 229 0.67 -7.88 -4.27
CA LEU A 229 2.03 -7.35 -4.27
C LEU A 229 2.89 -7.89 -5.43
N GLN A 230 2.45 -8.91 -6.17
CA GLN A 230 3.15 -9.34 -7.39
C GLN A 230 3.12 -8.26 -8.47
N GLY A 231 2.13 -7.37 -8.46
CA GLY A 231 2.09 -6.20 -9.35
C GLY A 231 3.30 -5.25 -9.17
N TYR A 232 3.88 -5.21 -7.97
CA TYR A 232 5.00 -4.35 -7.62
C TYR A 232 6.35 -5.09 -7.57
N THR A 233 6.34 -6.41 -7.39
CA THR A 233 7.57 -7.17 -7.17
C THR A 233 7.96 -8.03 -8.36
N THR A 234 7.03 -8.79 -8.92
CA THR A 234 7.31 -9.78 -9.98
C THR A 234 6.93 -9.28 -11.37
N LEU A 235 5.83 -8.51 -11.49
CA LEU A 235 5.37 -7.98 -12.77
C LEU A 235 6.44 -7.14 -13.48
N PRO A 236 7.12 -6.17 -12.84
CA PRO A 236 8.15 -5.38 -13.49
C PRO A 236 9.30 -6.26 -14.02
N LEU A 237 9.69 -7.28 -13.27
CA LEU A 237 10.76 -8.22 -13.66
C LEU A 237 10.32 -9.13 -14.82
N ALA A 238 9.08 -9.58 -14.82
CA ALA A 238 8.53 -10.39 -15.90
C ALA A 238 8.41 -9.59 -17.20
N MET A 239 7.90 -8.36 -17.15
CA MET A 239 7.79 -7.49 -18.33
C MET A 239 9.14 -7.16 -18.92
N THR A 240 10.13 -6.79 -18.11
CA THR A 240 11.49 -6.52 -18.59
C THR A 240 12.21 -7.78 -19.05
N GLY A 241 11.94 -8.93 -18.45
CA GLY A 241 12.41 -10.24 -18.91
C GLY A 241 11.84 -10.66 -20.29
N GLN A 242 10.67 -10.14 -20.67
CA GLN A 242 10.09 -10.28 -22.01
C GLN A 242 10.66 -9.26 -23.02
N GLY A 243 11.62 -8.41 -22.62
CA GLY A 243 12.22 -7.37 -23.48
C GLY A 243 11.39 -6.08 -23.55
N LEU A 244 10.34 -5.93 -22.76
CA LEU A 244 9.57 -4.69 -22.72
C LEU A 244 10.36 -3.59 -22.00
N PRO A 245 10.30 -2.32 -22.47
CA PRO A 245 10.98 -1.21 -21.82
C PRO A 245 10.38 -0.91 -20.44
N THR A 246 11.18 -0.33 -19.56
CA THR A 246 10.76 0.06 -18.20
C THR A 246 9.53 0.98 -18.22
N SER A 247 9.41 1.85 -19.24
CA SER A 247 8.24 2.71 -19.45
C SER A 247 6.94 1.93 -19.69
N ALA A 248 6.99 0.73 -20.27
CA ALA A 248 5.81 -0.10 -20.45
C ALA A 248 5.21 -0.55 -19.10
N TYR A 249 6.06 -0.92 -18.14
CA TYR A 249 5.62 -1.21 -16.78
C TYR A 249 5.02 0.04 -16.10
N GLY A 250 5.70 1.18 -16.20
CA GLY A 250 5.20 2.44 -15.66
C GLY A 250 3.82 2.82 -16.20
N MET A 251 3.61 2.70 -17.51
CA MET A 251 2.32 2.95 -18.16
C MET A 251 1.23 1.95 -17.72
N ALA A 252 1.56 0.66 -17.64
CA ALA A 252 0.62 -0.34 -17.15
C ALA A 252 0.16 -0.04 -15.72
N MET A 253 1.09 0.30 -14.82
CA MET A 253 0.76 0.64 -13.43
C MET A 253 0.06 2.00 -13.28
N ALA A 254 0.26 2.94 -14.21
CA ALA A 254 -0.51 4.18 -14.24
C ALA A 254 -2.00 3.93 -14.50
N VAL A 255 -2.33 2.89 -15.28
CA VAL A 255 -3.73 2.44 -15.47
C VAL A 255 -4.37 2.05 -14.15
N ASN A 256 -3.63 1.37 -13.25
CA ASN A 256 -4.10 1.03 -11.91
C ASN A 256 -4.54 2.29 -11.13
N GLY A 257 -3.64 3.22 -10.90
CA GLY A 257 -3.98 4.41 -10.11
C GLY A 257 -5.06 5.28 -10.77
N LEU A 258 -5.06 5.41 -12.10
CA LEU A 258 -6.08 6.16 -12.83
C LEU A 258 -7.47 5.53 -12.68
N LEU A 259 -7.58 4.21 -12.83
CA LEU A 259 -8.84 3.49 -12.64
C LEU A 259 -9.36 3.65 -11.21
N ILE A 260 -8.48 3.56 -10.19
CA ILE A 260 -8.88 3.78 -8.80
C ILE A 260 -9.44 5.19 -8.63
N VAL A 261 -8.74 6.22 -9.12
CA VAL A 261 -9.16 7.62 -9.01
C VAL A 261 -10.52 7.87 -9.65
N VAL A 262 -10.81 7.22 -10.79
CA VAL A 262 -12.05 7.43 -11.55
C VAL A 262 -13.18 6.52 -11.06
N VAL A 263 -12.92 5.22 -10.92
CA VAL A 263 -13.96 4.22 -10.70
C VAL A 263 -14.40 4.14 -9.25
N GLN A 264 -13.47 4.21 -8.30
CA GLN A 264 -13.77 4.02 -6.88
C GLN A 264 -14.79 5.04 -6.32
N PRO A 265 -14.69 6.37 -6.57
CA PRO A 265 -15.71 7.30 -6.09
C PRO A 265 -17.10 7.06 -6.66
N LEU A 266 -17.19 6.52 -7.89
CA LEU A 266 -18.44 6.22 -8.57
C LEU A 266 -19.10 4.95 -8.03
N THR A 267 -18.32 3.99 -7.56
CA THR A 267 -18.80 2.67 -7.15
C THR A 267 -19.05 2.52 -5.67
N ASN A 268 -18.39 3.30 -4.80
CA ASN A 268 -18.47 3.14 -3.35
C ASN A 268 -19.90 3.14 -2.80
N ALA A 269 -20.74 4.10 -3.20
CA ALA A 269 -22.12 4.20 -2.72
C ALA A 269 -23.01 3.05 -3.24
N TRP A 270 -22.71 2.53 -4.41
CA TRP A 270 -23.40 1.38 -5.00
C TRP A 270 -22.96 0.08 -4.31
N LEU A 271 -21.67 -0.11 -4.09
CA LEU A 271 -21.11 -1.29 -3.42
C LEU A 271 -21.59 -1.43 -1.97
N ALA A 272 -21.81 -0.31 -1.27
CA ALA A 272 -22.34 -0.31 0.09
C ALA A 272 -23.74 -0.95 0.24
N ARG A 273 -24.46 -1.19 -0.87
CA ARG A 273 -25.78 -1.85 -0.87
C ARG A 273 -25.66 -3.38 -0.82
N PHE A 274 -24.48 -3.93 -1.05
CA PHE A 274 -24.25 -5.36 -1.12
C PHE A 274 -23.57 -5.88 0.14
N ASP A 275 -23.65 -7.20 0.33
CA ASP A 275 -22.95 -7.88 1.41
C ASP A 275 -21.44 -7.72 1.31
N SER A 276 -20.81 -7.12 2.31
CA SER A 276 -19.38 -6.82 2.34
C SER A 276 -18.49 -8.05 2.09
N SER A 277 -18.87 -9.21 2.65
CA SER A 277 -18.10 -10.46 2.44
C SER A 277 -18.19 -10.97 1.00
N ARG A 278 -19.34 -10.81 0.34
CA ARG A 278 -19.51 -11.20 -1.07
C ARG A 278 -18.76 -10.25 -1.99
N VAL A 279 -18.84 -8.95 -1.73
CA VAL A 279 -18.10 -7.94 -2.51
C VAL A 279 -16.60 -8.17 -2.37
N LEU A 280 -16.11 -8.42 -1.16
CA LEU A 280 -14.70 -8.71 -0.90
C LEU A 280 -14.24 -10.00 -1.62
N ALA A 281 -15.05 -11.05 -1.58
CA ALA A 281 -14.75 -12.29 -2.30
C ALA A 281 -14.72 -12.10 -3.82
N ALA A 282 -15.67 -11.32 -4.38
CA ALA A 282 -15.64 -10.96 -5.79
C ALA A 282 -14.39 -10.16 -6.16
N GLY A 283 -13.97 -9.23 -5.28
CA GLY A 283 -12.72 -8.48 -5.45
C GLY A 283 -11.50 -9.39 -5.47
N PHE A 284 -11.38 -10.33 -4.52
CA PHE A 284 -10.29 -11.31 -4.49
C PHE A 284 -10.27 -12.20 -5.73
N ALA A 285 -11.45 -12.67 -6.17
CA ALA A 285 -11.57 -13.46 -7.40
C ALA A 285 -11.13 -12.66 -8.63
N LEU A 286 -11.56 -11.42 -8.75
CA LEU A 286 -11.23 -10.58 -9.91
C LEU A 286 -9.74 -10.20 -9.94
N VAL A 287 -9.12 -9.98 -8.77
CA VAL A 287 -7.65 -9.83 -8.67
C VAL A 287 -6.97 -11.12 -9.13
N GLY A 288 -7.42 -12.30 -8.66
CA GLY A 288 -6.88 -13.59 -9.10
C GLY A 288 -7.01 -13.80 -10.61
N VAL A 289 -8.18 -13.50 -11.19
CA VAL A 289 -8.42 -13.59 -12.64
C VAL A 289 -7.49 -12.64 -13.40
N GLY A 290 -7.32 -11.39 -12.93
CA GLY A 290 -6.44 -10.42 -13.56
C GLY A 290 -4.98 -10.89 -13.59
N PHE A 291 -4.48 -11.48 -12.48
CA PHE A 291 -3.15 -12.09 -12.47
C PHE A 291 -3.07 -13.34 -13.36
N ALA A 292 -4.10 -14.20 -13.41
CA ALA A 292 -4.13 -15.32 -14.33
C ALA A 292 -4.07 -14.87 -15.81
N VAL A 293 -4.83 -13.83 -16.17
CA VAL A 293 -4.84 -13.23 -17.52
C VAL A 293 -3.47 -12.63 -17.88
N THR A 294 -2.67 -12.21 -16.91
CA THR A 294 -1.29 -11.73 -17.14
C THR A 294 -0.44 -12.80 -17.84
N SER A 295 -0.74 -14.10 -17.70
CA SER A 295 -0.04 -15.17 -18.41
C SER A 295 -0.18 -15.11 -19.94
N LEU A 296 -1.23 -14.45 -20.44
CA LEU A 296 -1.49 -14.29 -21.86
C LEU A 296 -0.89 -13.00 -22.44
N ALA A 297 -0.37 -12.12 -21.56
CA ALA A 297 0.14 -10.84 -21.96
C ALA A 297 1.61 -10.95 -22.44
N SER A 298 1.87 -10.51 -23.68
CA SER A 298 3.21 -10.43 -24.29
C SER A 298 3.56 -9.01 -24.77
N SER A 299 2.64 -8.05 -24.62
CA SER A 299 2.79 -6.67 -25.05
C SER A 299 2.47 -5.70 -23.92
N ALA A 300 2.92 -4.46 -24.02
CA ALA A 300 2.60 -3.39 -23.07
C ALA A 300 1.06 -3.21 -22.91
N ALA A 301 0.32 -3.24 -24.01
CA ALA A 301 -1.15 -3.13 -23.97
C ALA A 301 -1.81 -4.35 -23.31
N GLY A 302 -1.30 -5.56 -23.55
CA GLY A 302 -1.78 -6.79 -22.90
C GLY A 302 -1.58 -6.73 -21.37
N HIS A 303 -0.41 -6.31 -20.90
CA HIS A 303 -0.14 -6.11 -19.48
C HIS A 303 -1.02 -5.01 -18.89
N ALA A 304 -1.21 -3.89 -19.59
CA ALA A 304 -2.10 -2.82 -19.14
C ALA A 304 -3.56 -3.29 -19.00
N ALA A 305 -4.03 -4.13 -19.93
CA ALA A 305 -5.37 -4.74 -19.85
C ALA A 305 -5.50 -5.69 -18.65
N ALA A 306 -4.51 -6.53 -18.40
CA ALA A 306 -4.47 -7.41 -17.24
C ALA A 306 -4.45 -6.61 -15.92
N VAL A 307 -3.65 -5.52 -15.87
CA VAL A 307 -3.64 -4.57 -14.76
C VAL A 307 -5.02 -3.96 -14.55
N ALA A 308 -5.70 -3.54 -15.61
CA ALA A 308 -7.06 -3.00 -15.50
C ALA A 308 -8.04 -4.01 -14.87
N VAL A 309 -7.95 -5.28 -15.24
CA VAL A 309 -8.81 -6.34 -14.68
C VAL A 309 -8.60 -6.49 -13.18
N TRP A 310 -7.34 -6.67 -12.71
CA TRP A 310 -7.12 -6.84 -11.28
C TRP A 310 -7.34 -5.54 -10.49
N THR A 311 -7.17 -4.36 -11.11
CA THR A 311 -7.51 -3.08 -10.48
C THR A 311 -9.00 -2.95 -10.18
N LEU A 312 -9.88 -3.43 -11.07
CA LEU A 312 -11.31 -3.48 -10.77
C LEU A 312 -11.60 -4.36 -9.55
N GLY A 313 -10.85 -5.45 -9.38
CA GLY A 313 -10.89 -6.27 -8.16
C GLY A 313 -10.43 -5.48 -6.93
N GLU A 314 -9.37 -4.71 -7.04
CA GLU A 314 -8.85 -3.83 -5.98
C GLU A 314 -9.89 -2.78 -5.55
N VAL A 315 -10.57 -2.15 -6.51
CA VAL A 315 -11.66 -1.20 -6.23
C VAL A 315 -12.77 -1.85 -5.41
N LEU A 316 -13.11 -3.11 -5.69
CA LEU A 316 -14.09 -3.86 -4.89
C LEU A 316 -13.61 -4.13 -3.47
N THR A 317 -12.32 -4.27 -3.24
CA THR A 317 -11.77 -4.56 -1.89
C THR A 317 -11.58 -3.30 -1.05
N ALA A 318 -11.63 -2.11 -1.64
CA ALA A 318 -11.28 -0.86 -0.96
C ALA A 318 -12.18 -0.58 0.26
N GLY A 319 -11.56 -0.41 1.42
CA GLY A 319 -12.25 -0.06 2.69
C GLY A 319 -12.99 -1.21 3.38
N ILE A 320 -13.38 -2.26 2.67
CA ILE A 320 -14.17 -3.38 3.23
C ILE A 320 -13.40 -4.16 4.31
N PRO A 321 -12.12 -4.53 4.12
CA PRO A 321 -11.39 -5.27 5.15
C PRO A 321 -11.31 -4.52 6.49
N GLY A 322 -11.06 -3.22 6.45
CA GLY A 322 -11.03 -2.39 7.66
C GLY A 322 -12.38 -2.37 8.40
N ALA A 323 -13.48 -2.28 7.65
CA ALA A 323 -14.83 -2.34 8.22
C ALA A 323 -15.13 -3.71 8.86
N ILE A 324 -14.73 -4.82 8.22
CA ILE A 324 -14.86 -6.17 8.78
C ILE A 324 -14.04 -6.29 10.07
N VAL A 325 -12.78 -5.85 10.07
CA VAL A 325 -11.93 -5.87 11.27
C VAL A 325 -12.57 -5.09 12.42
N ALA A 326 -13.10 -3.89 12.14
CA ALA A 326 -13.76 -3.07 13.14
C ALA A 326 -15.03 -3.74 13.71
N ALA A 327 -15.80 -4.44 12.85
CA ALA A 327 -17.00 -5.18 13.26
C ALA A 327 -16.70 -6.46 14.06
N LEU A 328 -15.56 -7.12 13.79
CA LEU A 328 -15.12 -8.29 14.54
C LEU A 328 -14.51 -7.95 15.90
N ALA A 329 -13.96 -6.75 16.04
CA ALA A 329 -13.16 -6.35 17.18
C ALA A 329 -14.03 -5.89 18.37
N PRO A 330 -13.88 -6.47 19.58
CA PRO A 330 -14.40 -5.88 20.80
C PRO A 330 -13.86 -4.45 20.99
N PRO A 331 -14.64 -3.50 21.55
CA PRO A 331 -14.25 -2.10 21.67
C PRO A 331 -12.84 -1.88 22.27
N HIS A 332 -12.50 -2.61 23.34
CA HIS A 332 -11.22 -2.51 24.05
C HIS A 332 -10.04 -3.21 23.34
N LEU A 333 -10.29 -3.96 22.25
CA LEU A 333 -9.27 -4.69 21.47
C LEU A 333 -9.11 -4.18 20.04
N ARG A 334 -9.85 -3.13 19.62
CA ARG A 334 -9.86 -2.63 18.23
C ARG A 334 -8.46 -2.37 17.67
N GLY A 335 -7.59 -1.74 18.45
CA GLY A 335 -6.21 -1.48 18.01
C GLY A 335 -5.41 -2.76 17.73
N ARG A 336 -5.63 -3.83 18.53
CA ARG A 336 -4.92 -5.11 18.35
C ARG A 336 -5.44 -5.89 17.15
N TYR A 337 -6.76 -5.87 16.90
CA TYR A 337 -7.36 -6.46 15.71
C TYR A 337 -6.84 -5.77 14.44
N SER A 338 -6.79 -4.44 14.44
CA SER A 338 -6.21 -3.66 13.33
C SER A 338 -4.71 -3.95 13.17
N GLY A 339 -3.98 -4.09 14.27
CA GLY A 339 -2.57 -4.49 14.26
C GLY A 339 -2.34 -5.86 13.64
N LEU A 340 -3.13 -6.87 14.02
CA LEU A 340 -3.05 -8.21 13.43
C LEU A 340 -3.39 -8.20 11.92
N TYR A 341 -4.39 -7.40 11.51
CA TYR A 341 -4.68 -7.19 10.10
C TYR A 341 -3.51 -6.52 9.38
N GLY A 342 -2.90 -5.50 9.95
CA GLY A 342 -1.71 -4.84 9.40
C GLY A 342 -0.51 -5.79 9.24
N LEU A 343 -0.33 -6.71 10.19
CA LEU A 343 0.71 -7.74 10.10
C LEU A 343 0.55 -8.65 8.87
N SER A 344 -0.68 -8.93 8.40
CA SER A 344 -0.88 -9.72 7.18
C SER A 344 -0.36 -9.00 5.93
N TRP A 345 -0.51 -7.68 5.85
CA TRP A 345 0.07 -6.88 4.78
C TRP A 345 1.60 -6.84 4.84
N SER A 346 2.17 -6.62 6.03
CA SER A 346 3.64 -6.62 6.20
C SER A 346 4.25 -7.99 5.89
N ALA A 347 3.57 -9.08 6.28
CA ALA A 347 3.99 -10.44 5.91
C ALA A 347 3.87 -10.68 4.40
N GLY A 348 2.82 -10.14 3.75
CA GLY A 348 2.71 -10.13 2.29
C GLY A 348 3.87 -9.41 1.63
N THR A 349 4.23 -8.21 2.10
CA THR A 349 5.38 -7.43 1.59
C THR A 349 6.70 -8.16 1.77
N LEU A 350 6.85 -8.90 2.87
CA LEU A 350 8.01 -9.75 3.11
C LEU A 350 8.08 -10.94 2.15
N LEU A 351 6.97 -11.64 1.97
CA LEU A 351 6.93 -12.92 1.25
C LEU A 351 6.78 -12.77 -0.26
N ALA A 352 6.08 -11.72 -0.73
CA ALA A 352 5.78 -11.55 -2.15
C ALA A 352 7.03 -11.55 -3.04
N PRO A 353 8.08 -10.74 -2.79
CA PRO A 353 9.27 -10.75 -3.62
C PRO A 353 10.01 -12.09 -3.54
N LEU A 354 10.06 -12.72 -2.35
CA LEU A 354 10.76 -13.99 -2.15
C LEU A 354 10.12 -15.11 -2.96
N VAL A 355 8.79 -15.23 -2.91
CA VAL A 355 8.04 -16.28 -3.63
C VAL A 355 8.01 -15.95 -5.12
N GLY A 356 7.67 -14.72 -5.50
CA GLY A 356 7.48 -14.31 -6.89
C GLY A 356 8.76 -14.40 -7.71
N THR A 357 9.89 -13.90 -7.20
CA THR A 357 11.16 -13.93 -7.96
C THR A 357 11.73 -15.33 -8.09
N ARG A 358 11.60 -16.17 -7.05
CA ARG A 358 12.02 -17.58 -7.14
C ARG A 358 11.18 -18.37 -8.13
N LEU A 359 9.86 -18.15 -8.10
CA LEU A 359 8.96 -18.80 -9.04
C LEU A 359 9.21 -18.32 -10.46
N LEU A 360 9.45 -17.01 -10.66
CA LEU A 360 9.82 -16.44 -11.97
C LEU A 360 11.12 -17.00 -12.50
N ALA A 361 12.10 -17.24 -11.64
CA ALA A 361 13.38 -17.82 -12.04
C ALA A 361 13.29 -19.33 -12.37
N ALA A 362 12.49 -20.09 -11.61
CA ALA A 362 12.43 -21.55 -11.73
C ALA A 362 11.37 -22.02 -12.73
N ALA A 363 10.22 -21.36 -12.80
CA ALA A 363 9.07 -21.78 -13.60
C ALA A 363 8.25 -20.55 -14.07
N PRO A 364 8.76 -19.71 -14.98
CA PRO A 364 8.12 -18.45 -15.38
C PRO A 364 6.69 -18.65 -15.91
N GLY A 365 6.39 -19.76 -16.57
CA GLY A 365 5.05 -20.07 -17.09
C GLY A 365 4.01 -20.38 -16.00
N LEU A 366 4.43 -20.71 -14.79
CA LEU A 366 3.53 -21.03 -13.67
C LEU A 366 3.24 -19.83 -12.75
N VAL A 367 3.99 -18.73 -12.87
CA VAL A 367 3.88 -17.56 -11.98
C VAL A 367 2.43 -17.07 -11.92
N TRP A 368 1.88 -16.68 -13.04
CA TRP A 368 0.58 -16.03 -13.11
C TRP A 368 -0.59 -16.99 -12.86
N PRO A 369 -0.60 -18.24 -13.40
CA PRO A 369 -1.64 -19.23 -13.04
C PRO A 369 -1.69 -19.54 -11.55
N LEU A 370 -0.53 -19.67 -10.86
CA LEU A 370 -0.49 -19.95 -9.42
C LEU A 370 -1.00 -18.77 -8.59
N PHE A 371 -0.59 -17.53 -8.90
CA PHE A 371 -1.12 -16.37 -8.20
C PHE A 371 -2.60 -16.15 -8.50
N GLY A 372 -3.06 -16.46 -9.72
CA GLY A 372 -4.47 -16.52 -10.05
C GLY A 372 -5.24 -17.50 -9.17
N ALA A 373 -4.73 -18.72 -9.02
CA ALA A 373 -5.32 -19.74 -8.16
C ALA A 373 -5.35 -19.31 -6.68
N PHE A 374 -4.30 -18.65 -6.17
CA PHE A 374 -4.27 -18.12 -4.80
C PHE A 374 -5.33 -17.03 -4.60
N GLY A 375 -5.54 -16.15 -5.58
CA GLY A 375 -6.62 -15.16 -5.51
C GLY A 375 -8.01 -15.80 -5.45
N LEU A 376 -8.25 -16.86 -6.24
CA LEU A 376 -9.50 -17.64 -6.19
C LEU A 376 -9.66 -18.39 -4.86
N LEU A 377 -8.59 -18.96 -4.31
CA LEU A 377 -8.61 -19.60 -3.00
C LEU A 377 -8.95 -18.60 -1.89
N ALA A 378 -8.37 -17.40 -1.92
CA ALA A 378 -8.72 -16.33 -0.99
C ALA A 378 -10.21 -15.94 -1.10
N ALA A 379 -10.75 -15.89 -2.33
CA ALA A 379 -12.17 -15.61 -2.58
C ALA A 379 -13.09 -16.69 -1.99
N VAL A 380 -12.77 -17.96 -2.22
CA VAL A 380 -13.51 -19.09 -1.64
C VAL A 380 -13.43 -19.06 -0.11
N GLY A 381 -12.24 -18.86 0.45
CA GLY A 381 -12.04 -18.71 1.89
C GLY A 381 -12.92 -17.59 2.48
N GLN A 382 -12.98 -16.44 1.83
CA GLN A 382 -13.81 -15.31 2.25
C GLN A 382 -15.32 -15.64 2.20
N LEU A 383 -15.78 -16.38 1.20
CA LEU A 383 -17.18 -16.84 1.11
C LEU A 383 -17.52 -17.80 2.26
N LEU A 384 -16.62 -18.72 2.60
CA LEU A 384 -16.83 -19.71 3.68
C LEU A 384 -16.99 -19.02 5.04
N ILE A 385 -16.16 -18.02 5.36
CA ILE A 385 -16.23 -17.29 6.63
C ILE A 385 -17.29 -16.17 6.62
N GLY A 386 -17.79 -15.76 5.46
CA GLY A 386 -18.69 -14.62 5.31
C GLY A 386 -19.98 -14.72 6.13
N ARG A 387 -20.55 -15.94 6.27
CA ARG A 387 -21.74 -16.16 7.12
C ARG A 387 -21.43 -15.92 8.59
N ALA A 388 -20.28 -16.35 9.08
CA ALA A 388 -19.86 -16.16 10.47
C ALA A 388 -19.56 -14.67 10.77
N ILE A 389 -18.93 -13.97 9.83
CA ILE A 389 -18.70 -12.51 9.92
C ILE A 389 -20.03 -11.77 10.07
N ARG A 390 -21.02 -12.03 9.22
CA ARG A 390 -22.35 -11.39 9.30
C ARG A 390 -23.05 -11.64 10.62
N ARG A 391 -23.07 -12.88 11.10
CA ARG A 391 -23.70 -13.22 12.39
C ARG A 391 -23.09 -12.43 13.53
N ARG A 392 -21.76 -12.34 13.57
CA ARG A 392 -21.05 -11.60 14.62
C ARG A 392 -21.26 -10.08 14.50
N SER A 393 -21.22 -9.51 13.30
CA SER A 393 -21.51 -8.09 13.09
C SER A 393 -22.92 -7.69 13.52
N ALA A 394 -23.91 -8.56 13.33
CA ALA A 394 -25.27 -8.32 13.77
C ALA A 394 -25.46 -8.41 15.31
N GLN A 395 -24.53 -9.03 16.03
CA GLN A 395 -24.54 -9.12 17.49
C GLN A 395 -23.87 -7.91 18.18
N THR A 396 -23.08 -7.16 17.41
CA THR A 396 -22.28 -6.00 17.90
C THR A 396 -22.88 -4.66 17.48
N ALA A 397 -23.85 -4.64 16.58
CA ALA A 397 -24.65 -3.48 16.17
C ALA A 397 -25.89 -3.33 17.07
#